data_b72ebf38bfd7ebedddace1cf147b5afe
#
_entry.id   b72ebf38bfd7ebedddace1cf147b5afe
#
_cell.length_a   1.000
_cell.length_b   1.000
_cell.length_c   1.000
_cell.angle_alpha   90.00
_cell.angle_beta   90.00
_cell.angle_gamma   90.00
#
_symmetry.space_group_name_H-M   'P 1'
#
loop_
_entity.id
_entity.type
_entity.pdbx_description
1 polymer ?
#
loop_
_entity_poly.entity_id
_entity_poly.type
_entity_poly.pdbx_seq_one_letter_code
_entity_poly.pdbx_strand_id
1 'polypeptide(L)'
;MTHSTARRMALRGLTVAALASSSLLSVAHADTPAVLRVSAIPDEAPTELQRKFKPLGEYLSQATGMKVVFTPVSDYAAVVESLATKKLDLAWLGGFTYVQAKIRTHGTAIPIVQRAEDAVFTSQFITADPNIRTLADLKGKTFAFGAPSSTSGSLMPRYFLLKDGLNPEKDFKTVAYSGAHDATVAFVAAGKAEAGVLNTSVWDKLVESKKVDTSKVRVFATTPPYFDYNWTVRGDLDPAIIKKLTDAFLALDPAKPEHKAIMDLQRASKFIPTKSSNYDGTETAAKSAGLLK
;
A
#
# COMPACT_ATOMS: atom_id res chain seq x y z
N MET A 1 -9.66 -13.80 103.81
CA MET A 1 -10.51 -12.95 102.95
C MET A 1 -9.94 -13.02 101.54
N THR A 2 -10.46 -13.74 100.85
CA THR A 2 -10.83 -14.14 99.48
C THR A 2 -10.74 -13.07 98.46
N HIS A 3 -10.01 -13.27 97.39
CA HIS A 3 -10.44 -12.84 96.04
C HIS A 3 -9.78 -13.65 94.93
N SER A 4 -10.63 -14.32 94.21
CA SER A 4 -10.43 -15.06 93.00
C SER A 4 -10.11 -14.13 91.82
N THR A 5 -9.13 -14.46 91.04
CA THR A 5 -8.81 -13.80 89.76
C THR A 5 -8.97 -14.80 88.64
N ALA A 6 -10.04 -14.62 87.84
CA ALA A 6 -10.30 -15.37 86.61
C ALA A 6 -9.42 -14.89 85.51
N ARG A 7 -8.64 -15.80 84.93
CA ARG A 7 -7.89 -15.59 83.69
C ARG A 7 -8.86 -15.72 82.44
N ARG A 8 -8.98 -14.62 81.71
CA ARG A 8 -9.59 -14.66 80.35
C ARG A 8 -8.48 -14.81 79.30
N MET A 9 -8.44 -15.97 78.64
CA MET A 9 -7.66 -16.17 77.46
C MET A 9 -8.33 -15.48 76.25
N ALA A 10 -7.64 -14.56 75.59
CA ALA A 10 -8.05 -13.95 74.34
C ALA A 10 -7.46 -14.76 73.23
N LEU A 11 -8.31 -15.46 72.45
CA LEU A 11 -7.99 -16.07 71.23
C LEU A 11 -7.83 -14.97 70.13
N ARG A 12 -6.64 -14.81 69.62
CA ARG A 12 -6.42 -13.97 68.44
C ARG A 12 -6.67 -14.80 67.21
N GLY A 13 -7.81 -14.60 66.54
CA GLY A 13 -8.10 -15.14 65.27
C GLY A 13 -7.30 -14.38 64.18
N LEU A 14 -6.43 -15.08 63.47
CA LEU A 14 -5.74 -14.59 62.28
C LEU A 14 -6.70 -14.71 61.09
N THR A 15 -7.27 -13.59 60.65
CA THR A 15 -8.03 -13.54 59.39
C THR A 15 -7.05 -13.35 58.23
N VAL A 16 -6.77 -14.41 57.48
CA VAL A 16 -6.04 -14.34 56.22
C VAL A 16 -6.99 -13.82 55.16
N ALA A 17 -6.85 -12.55 54.77
CA ALA A 17 -7.52 -11.97 53.63
C ALA A 17 -6.81 -12.43 52.36
N ALA A 18 -7.39 -13.43 51.67
CA ALA A 18 -6.99 -13.83 50.33
C ALA A 18 -7.41 -12.73 49.36
N LEU A 19 -6.48 -11.89 48.92
CA LEU A 19 -6.65 -10.98 47.80
C LEU A 19 -6.69 -11.84 46.49
N ALA A 20 -7.89 -12.16 46.05
CA ALA A 20 -8.11 -12.69 44.72
C ALA A 20 -7.85 -11.58 43.69
N SER A 21 -6.64 -11.54 43.17
CA SER A 21 -6.29 -10.69 42.00
C SER A 21 -7.05 -11.23 40.79
N SER A 22 -8.23 -10.68 40.55
CA SER A 22 -8.97 -10.88 39.29
C SER A 22 -8.22 -10.19 38.16
N SER A 23 -7.33 -10.92 37.50
CA SER A 23 -6.76 -10.49 36.24
C SER A 23 -7.90 -10.38 35.20
N LEU A 24 -8.41 -9.17 35.00
CA LEU A 24 -9.28 -8.83 33.89
C LEU A 24 -8.46 -9.02 32.61
N LEU A 25 -8.53 -10.21 32.04
CA LEU A 25 -8.12 -10.43 30.66
C LEU A 25 -9.02 -9.52 29.80
N SER A 26 -8.49 -8.37 29.40
CA SER A 26 -9.11 -7.55 28.36
C SER A 26 -9.13 -8.39 27.11
N VAL A 27 -10.26 -9.02 26.82
CA VAL A 27 -10.53 -9.63 25.51
C VAL A 27 -10.54 -8.46 24.55
N ALA A 28 -9.49 -8.37 23.73
CA ALA A 28 -9.46 -7.42 22.65
C ALA A 28 -10.67 -7.71 21.74
N HIS A 29 -11.71 -6.87 21.82
CA HIS A 29 -12.86 -6.97 20.94
C HIS A 29 -12.39 -6.65 19.52
N ALA A 30 -12.55 -7.61 18.63
CA ALA A 30 -12.36 -7.38 17.21
C ALA A 30 -13.40 -6.37 16.73
N ASP A 31 -12.95 -5.35 15.95
CA ASP A 31 -13.82 -4.27 15.51
C ASP A 31 -14.64 -4.71 14.28
N THR A 32 -15.98 -4.59 14.37
CA THR A 32 -16.93 -4.86 13.29
C THR A 32 -17.58 -3.53 12.87
N PRO A 33 -17.02 -2.81 11.91
CA PRO A 33 -17.56 -1.52 11.49
C PRO A 33 -18.89 -1.69 10.77
N ALA A 34 -19.85 -0.78 11.00
CA ALA A 34 -21.14 -0.75 10.28
C ALA A 34 -20.95 -0.42 8.79
N VAL A 35 -19.87 0.29 8.44
CA VAL A 35 -19.49 0.69 7.09
C VAL A 35 -18.00 0.38 6.90
N LEU A 36 -17.67 -0.34 5.84
CA LEU A 36 -16.28 -0.58 5.45
C LEU A 36 -15.74 0.63 4.66
N ARG A 37 -14.79 1.35 5.23
CA ARG A 37 -14.17 2.53 4.65
C ARG A 37 -12.95 2.10 3.83
N VAL A 38 -13.00 2.38 2.55
CA VAL A 38 -11.99 1.94 1.58
C VAL A 38 -11.34 3.13 0.91
N SER A 39 -10.06 3.05 0.65
CA SER A 39 -9.33 4.03 -0.14
C SER A 39 -8.24 3.38 -0.99
N ALA A 40 -7.59 4.20 -1.80
CA ALA A 40 -6.44 3.82 -2.61
C ALA A 40 -5.41 4.94 -2.61
N ILE A 41 -4.13 4.59 -2.80
CA ILE A 41 -3.13 5.59 -3.16
C ILE A 41 -3.56 6.30 -4.45
N PRO A 42 -3.38 7.63 -4.57
CA PRO A 42 -3.77 8.38 -5.76
C PRO A 42 -2.68 8.26 -6.85
N ASP A 43 -2.55 7.04 -7.39
CA ASP A 43 -1.53 6.67 -8.37
C ASP A 43 -1.87 7.11 -9.81
N GLU A 44 -3.13 7.48 -10.05
CA GLU A 44 -3.66 8.02 -11.30
C GLU A 44 -4.62 9.20 -11.00
N ALA A 45 -5.11 9.86 -12.06
CA ALA A 45 -6.08 10.96 -11.94
C ALA A 45 -7.35 10.52 -11.15
N PRO A 46 -7.97 11.42 -10.36
CA PRO A 46 -9.11 11.08 -9.51
C PRO A 46 -10.30 10.43 -10.24
N THR A 47 -10.57 10.87 -11.48
CA THR A 47 -11.63 10.27 -12.32
C THR A 47 -11.35 8.83 -12.70
N GLU A 48 -10.08 8.50 -12.95
CA GLU A 48 -9.65 7.12 -13.24
C GLU A 48 -9.76 6.25 -11.99
N LEU A 49 -9.40 6.77 -10.81
CA LEU A 49 -9.55 6.04 -9.55
C LEU A 49 -11.02 5.75 -9.24
N GLN A 50 -11.92 6.72 -9.43
CA GLN A 50 -13.36 6.50 -9.25
C GLN A 50 -13.89 5.43 -10.21
N ARG A 51 -13.51 5.50 -11.49
CA ARG A 51 -13.90 4.52 -12.50
C ARG A 51 -13.41 3.11 -12.14
N LYS A 52 -12.19 3.01 -11.61
CA LYS A 52 -11.53 1.76 -11.22
C LYS A 52 -12.15 1.14 -9.96
N PHE A 53 -12.43 1.93 -8.94
CA PHE A 53 -12.79 1.40 -7.61
C PHE A 53 -14.30 1.34 -7.34
N LYS A 54 -15.15 2.11 -8.05
CA LYS A 54 -16.59 2.08 -7.84
C LYS A 54 -17.20 0.68 -8.06
N PRO A 55 -16.99 0.00 -9.22
CA PRO A 55 -17.54 -1.33 -9.43
C PRO A 55 -17.01 -2.37 -8.45
N LEU A 56 -15.73 -2.28 -8.08
CA LEU A 56 -15.14 -3.16 -7.07
C LEU A 56 -15.80 -2.95 -5.70
N GLY A 57 -16.04 -1.69 -5.30
CA GLY A 57 -16.72 -1.38 -4.04
C GLY A 57 -18.16 -1.91 -3.99
N GLU A 58 -18.89 -1.83 -5.09
CA GLU A 58 -20.24 -2.40 -5.22
C GLU A 58 -20.20 -3.93 -5.09
N TYR A 59 -19.27 -4.58 -5.77
CA TYR A 59 -19.05 -6.03 -5.65
C TYR A 59 -18.69 -6.44 -4.22
N LEU A 60 -17.75 -5.77 -3.58
CA LEU A 60 -17.36 -6.06 -2.20
C LEU A 60 -18.53 -5.84 -1.22
N SER A 61 -19.39 -4.84 -1.46
CA SER A 61 -20.61 -4.64 -0.64
C SER A 61 -21.54 -5.83 -0.73
N GLN A 62 -21.76 -6.37 -1.92
CA GLN A 62 -22.61 -7.55 -2.13
C GLN A 62 -21.99 -8.80 -1.51
N ALA A 63 -20.69 -9.03 -1.75
CA ALA A 63 -20.00 -10.23 -1.30
C ALA A 63 -19.84 -10.29 0.24
N THR A 64 -19.67 -9.15 0.89
CA THR A 64 -19.48 -9.09 2.35
C THR A 64 -20.76 -8.87 3.14
N GLY A 65 -21.82 -8.37 2.50
CA GLY A 65 -23.05 -7.91 3.14
C GLY A 65 -22.87 -6.60 3.92
N MET A 66 -21.78 -5.87 3.70
CA MET A 66 -21.47 -4.61 4.37
C MET A 66 -21.55 -3.44 3.38
N LYS A 67 -21.94 -2.26 3.85
CA LYS A 67 -21.82 -1.04 3.04
C LYS A 67 -20.34 -0.70 2.86
N VAL A 68 -19.86 -0.71 1.61
CA VAL A 68 -18.50 -0.26 1.26
C VAL A 68 -18.54 1.17 0.77
N VAL A 69 -17.69 2.03 1.34
CA VAL A 69 -17.58 3.45 0.95
C VAL A 69 -16.13 3.75 0.58
N PHE A 70 -15.92 4.11 -0.69
CA PHE A 70 -14.63 4.57 -1.16
C PHE A 70 -14.47 6.06 -0.86
N THR A 71 -13.40 6.41 -0.14
CA THR A 71 -13.06 7.79 0.21
C THR A 71 -11.70 8.13 -0.41
N PRO A 72 -11.64 9.05 -1.36
CA PRO A 72 -10.37 9.49 -1.93
C PRO A 72 -9.51 10.22 -0.88
N VAL A 73 -8.21 10.15 -1.04
CA VAL A 73 -7.22 10.85 -0.23
C VAL A 73 -6.39 11.81 -1.09
N SER A 74 -5.74 12.78 -0.45
CA SER A 74 -4.96 13.81 -1.14
C SER A 74 -3.65 13.31 -1.74
N ASP A 75 -3.01 12.35 -1.07
CA ASP A 75 -1.69 11.86 -1.42
C ASP A 75 -1.40 10.48 -0.82
N TYR A 76 -0.24 9.92 -1.16
CA TYR A 76 0.19 8.60 -0.71
C TYR A 76 0.39 8.52 0.82
N ALA A 77 0.86 9.59 1.47
CA ALA A 77 1.05 9.59 2.92
C ALA A 77 -0.28 9.62 3.65
N ALA A 78 -1.28 10.28 3.09
CA ALA A 78 -2.63 10.39 3.67
C ALA A 78 -3.34 9.03 3.77
N VAL A 79 -3.16 8.12 2.79
CA VAL A 79 -3.76 6.77 2.88
C VAL A 79 -3.08 5.94 3.98
N VAL A 80 -1.76 6.03 4.12
CA VAL A 80 -1.00 5.36 5.17
C VAL A 80 -1.46 5.83 6.55
N GLU A 81 -1.52 7.14 6.75
CA GLU A 81 -1.96 7.74 8.01
C GLU A 81 -3.43 7.41 8.33
N SER A 82 -4.30 7.42 7.31
CA SER A 82 -5.71 7.09 7.50
C SER A 82 -5.93 5.62 7.89
N LEU A 83 -5.13 4.70 7.36
CA LEU A 83 -5.15 3.29 7.78
C LEU A 83 -4.61 3.15 9.22
N ALA A 84 -3.48 3.80 9.53
CA ALA A 84 -2.85 3.73 10.86
C ALA A 84 -3.73 4.35 11.96
N THR A 85 -4.48 5.40 11.64
CA THR A 85 -5.41 6.07 12.58
C THR A 85 -6.83 5.51 12.54
N LYS A 86 -7.04 4.36 11.90
CA LYS A 86 -8.33 3.66 11.80
C LYS A 86 -9.44 4.46 11.11
N LYS A 87 -9.08 5.44 10.29
CA LYS A 87 -10.01 6.17 9.42
C LYS A 87 -10.36 5.37 8.15
N LEU A 88 -9.54 4.40 7.81
CA LEU A 88 -9.76 3.41 6.75
C LEU A 88 -9.70 2.00 7.33
N ASP A 89 -10.45 1.10 6.72
CA ASP A 89 -10.53 -0.31 7.10
C ASP A 89 -9.80 -1.19 6.09
N LEU A 90 -9.82 -0.79 4.80
CA LEU A 90 -9.17 -1.46 3.69
C LEU A 90 -8.55 -0.41 2.77
N ALA A 91 -7.32 -0.64 2.31
CA ALA A 91 -6.61 0.26 1.42
C ALA A 91 -5.88 -0.49 0.30
N TRP A 92 -5.96 0.06 -0.94
CA TRP A 92 -5.09 -0.30 -2.05
C TRP A 92 -3.78 0.45 -1.90
N LEU A 93 -2.71 -0.28 -1.64
CA LEU A 93 -1.38 0.26 -1.38
C LEU A 93 -0.37 -0.27 -2.42
N GLY A 94 0.67 0.51 -2.70
CA GLY A 94 1.89 -0.03 -3.28
C GLY A 94 2.75 -0.70 -2.21
N GLY A 95 3.76 -1.47 -2.61
CA GLY A 95 4.64 -2.16 -1.67
C GLY A 95 5.32 -1.24 -0.66
N PHE A 96 5.74 -0.04 -1.09
CA PHE A 96 6.38 0.92 -0.18
C PHE A 96 5.38 1.57 0.79
N THR A 97 4.19 1.95 0.33
CA THR A 97 3.15 2.46 1.24
C THR A 97 2.65 1.38 2.19
N TYR A 98 2.65 0.11 1.77
CA TYR A 98 2.42 -1.00 2.69
C TYR A 98 3.50 -1.09 3.76
N VAL A 99 4.78 -1.02 3.40
CA VAL A 99 5.89 -1.02 4.38
C VAL A 99 5.76 0.16 5.35
N GLN A 100 5.42 1.35 4.86
CA GLN A 100 5.16 2.52 5.71
C GLN A 100 3.96 2.28 6.65
N ALA A 101 2.86 1.70 6.14
CA ALA A 101 1.69 1.34 6.96
C ALA A 101 2.05 0.29 8.02
N LYS A 102 2.79 -0.76 7.66
CA LYS A 102 3.31 -1.78 8.59
C LYS A 102 4.09 -1.14 9.74
N ILE A 103 5.00 -0.21 9.45
CA ILE A 103 5.78 0.50 10.46
C ILE A 103 4.89 1.38 11.35
N ARG A 104 4.01 2.20 10.75
CA ARG A 104 3.10 3.12 11.46
C ARG A 104 2.10 2.41 12.36
N THR A 105 1.70 1.18 12.00
CA THR A 105 0.78 0.34 12.76
C THR A 105 1.48 -0.65 13.68
N HIS A 106 2.80 -0.52 13.88
CA HIS A 106 3.61 -1.45 14.67
C HIS A 106 3.43 -2.92 14.24
N GLY A 107 3.34 -3.15 12.93
CA GLY A 107 3.23 -4.49 12.33
C GLY A 107 1.82 -5.06 12.27
N THR A 108 0.78 -4.33 12.67
CA THR A 108 -0.59 -4.85 12.68
C THR A 108 -1.33 -4.76 11.35
N ALA A 109 -0.90 -3.93 10.40
CA ALA A 109 -1.49 -3.89 9.06
C ALA A 109 -1.26 -5.22 8.31
N ILE A 110 -2.33 -5.78 7.72
CA ILE A 110 -2.32 -7.11 7.10
C ILE A 110 -2.58 -6.98 5.60
N PRO A 111 -1.61 -7.29 4.72
CA PRO A 111 -1.86 -7.40 3.30
C PRO A 111 -2.57 -8.74 3.04
N ILE A 112 -3.74 -8.69 2.41
CA ILE A 112 -4.61 -9.86 2.25
C ILE A 112 -4.53 -10.49 0.86
N VAL A 113 -4.56 -9.67 -0.18
CA VAL A 113 -4.49 -10.10 -1.58
C VAL A 113 -3.72 -9.11 -2.43
N GLN A 114 -3.23 -9.60 -3.57
CA GLN A 114 -2.61 -8.81 -4.64
C GLN A 114 -3.07 -9.34 -6.00
N ARG A 115 -2.84 -8.59 -7.06
CA ARG A 115 -2.98 -9.13 -8.42
C ARG A 115 -1.79 -10.07 -8.70
N ALA A 116 -1.98 -11.05 -9.56
CA ALA A 116 -0.88 -11.94 -9.97
C ALA A 116 0.30 -11.15 -10.56
N GLU A 117 0.02 -10.11 -11.31
CA GLU A 117 0.98 -9.18 -11.94
C GLU A 117 1.86 -8.46 -10.90
N ASP A 118 1.33 -8.24 -9.70
CA ASP A 118 2.04 -7.50 -8.64
C ASP A 118 3.18 -8.32 -7.98
N ALA A 119 3.24 -9.62 -8.23
CA ALA A 119 4.34 -10.46 -7.76
C ALA A 119 5.63 -10.30 -8.59
N VAL A 120 5.51 -9.80 -9.81
CA VAL A 120 6.61 -9.60 -10.78
C VAL A 120 6.53 -8.23 -11.44
N PHE A 121 6.14 -7.22 -10.67
CA PHE A 121 5.88 -5.88 -11.17
C PHE A 121 7.18 -5.16 -11.59
N THR A 122 7.07 -4.22 -12.55
CA THR A 122 8.21 -3.46 -13.08
C THR A 122 7.88 -1.98 -13.23
N SER A 123 8.92 -1.16 -13.36
CA SER A 123 8.83 0.25 -13.71
C SER A 123 9.42 0.50 -15.10
N GLN A 124 8.85 1.46 -15.81
CA GLN A 124 9.30 1.90 -17.12
C GLN A 124 9.97 3.28 -17.00
N PHE A 125 11.23 3.37 -17.43
CA PHE A 125 11.91 4.63 -17.64
C PHE A 125 11.56 5.17 -19.02
N ILE A 126 11.04 6.38 -19.10
CA ILE A 126 10.55 7.01 -20.30
C ILE A 126 11.28 8.31 -20.60
N THR A 127 11.36 8.67 -21.88
CA THR A 127 11.98 9.91 -22.36
C THR A 127 11.38 10.36 -23.69
N ALA A 128 11.44 11.67 -23.93
CA ALA A 128 11.21 12.27 -25.26
C ALA A 128 12.53 12.64 -25.96
N ASP A 129 13.69 12.56 -25.29
CA ASP A 129 15.00 12.85 -25.87
C ASP A 129 15.52 11.62 -26.61
N PRO A 130 15.78 11.68 -27.95
CA PRO A 130 16.33 10.57 -28.72
C PRO A 130 17.75 10.15 -28.28
N ASN A 131 18.47 11.03 -27.58
CA ASN A 131 19.84 10.79 -27.12
C ASN A 131 19.90 10.01 -25.80
N ILE A 132 18.83 9.96 -25.01
CA ILE A 132 18.75 9.14 -23.80
C ILE A 132 18.36 7.71 -24.17
N ARG A 133 19.33 6.79 -24.16
CA ARG A 133 19.16 5.37 -24.57
C ARG A 133 19.42 4.39 -23.45
N THR A 134 20.17 4.81 -22.44
CA THR A 134 20.57 4.01 -21.26
C THR A 134 20.36 4.80 -19.98
N LEU A 135 20.41 4.14 -18.83
CA LEU A 135 20.35 4.81 -17.54
C LEU A 135 21.55 5.76 -17.33
N ALA A 136 22.70 5.45 -17.90
CA ALA A 136 23.90 6.30 -17.80
C ALA A 136 23.72 7.67 -18.47
N ASP A 137 22.86 7.76 -19.48
CA ASP A 137 22.56 9.02 -20.20
C ASP A 137 21.74 10.01 -19.36
N LEU A 138 21.24 9.57 -18.20
CA LEU A 138 20.50 10.41 -17.25
C LEU A 138 21.40 11.39 -16.49
N LYS A 139 22.74 11.22 -16.51
CA LYS A 139 23.66 12.16 -15.88
C LYS A 139 23.50 13.57 -16.44
N GLY A 140 23.33 14.54 -15.54
CA GLY A 140 23.12 15.95 -15.90
C GLY A 140 21.74 16.26 -16.48
N LYS A 141 20.79 15.31 -16.51
CA LYS A 141 19.44 15.48 -17.03
C LYS A 141 18.44 15.87 -15.94
N THR A 142 17.35 16.49 -16.36
CA THR A 142 16.18 16.70 -15.49
C THR A 142 15.34 15.43 -15.47
N PHE A 143 14.95 14.97 -14.28
CA PHE A 143 14.27 13.70 -14.11
C PHE A 143 13.01 13.82 -13.26
N ALA A 144 11.92 13.17 -13.66
CA ALA A 144 10.67 13.11 -12.91
C ALA A 144 10.44 11.72 -12.33
N PHE A 145 10.40 11.64 -11.00
CA PHE A 145 9.78 10.52 -10.29
C PHE A 145 8.26 10.71 -10.20
N GLY A 146 7.51 9.66 -9.83
CA GLY A 146 6.09 9.72 -9.49
C GLY A 146 5.84 10.44 -8.16
N ALA A 147 5.11 9.83 -7.22
CA ALA A 147 4.99 10.33 -5.85
C ALA A 147 6.17 9.88 -4.99
N PRO A 148 6.59 10.65 -3.96
CA PRO A 148 7.69 10.28 -3.06
C PRO A 148 7.54 8.90 -2.41
N SER A 149 6.32 8.52 -2.01
CA SER A 149 6.02 7.20 -1.41
C SER A 149 5.58 6.14 -2.42
N SER A 150 5.70 6.40 -3.74
CA SER A 150 5.42 5.38 -4.76
C SER A 150 6.52 4.32 -4.80
N THR A 151 6.14 3.04 -4.87
CA THR A 151 7.08 1.92 -5.07
C THR A 151 7.68 2.01 -6.46
N SER A 152 6.82 1.92 -7.49
CA SER A 152 7.22 1.83 -8.90
C SER A 152 7.54 3.18 -9.54
N GLY A 153 7.03 4.28 -8.98
CA GLY A 153 7.32 5.62 -9.47
C GLY A 153 8.48 6.32 -8.75
N SER A 154 9.00 5.76 -7.66
CA SER A 154 10.06 6.41 -6.88
C SER A 154 11.04 5.41 -6.27
N LEU A 155 10.63 4.62 -5.28
CA LEU A 155 11.53 3.81 -4.47
C LEU A 155 12.34 2.81 -5.30
N MET A 156 11.68 1.89 -6.01
CA MET A 156 12.37 0.80 -6.71
C MET A 156 13.25 1.32 -7.87
N PRO A 157 12.77 2.26 -8.72
CA PRO A 157 13.66 2.91 -9.68
C PRO A 157 14.88 3.55 -9.05
N ARG A 158 14.72 4.31 -7.95
CA ARG A 158 15.82 4.94 -7.21
C ARG A 158 16.81 3.90 -6.70
N TYR A 159 16.31 2.82 -6.10
CA TYR A 159 17.14 1.73 -5.59
C TYR A 159 17.98 1.10 -6.70
N PHE A 160 17.40 0.83 -7.87
CA PHE A 160 18.13 0.26 -9.00
C PHE A 160 19.13 1.26 -9.60
N LEU A 161 18.78 2.54 -9.72
CA LEU A 161 19.73 3.59 -10.13
C LEU A 161 20.94 3.63 -9.19
N LEU A 162 20.72 3.60 -7.87
CA LEU A 162 21.81 3.58 -6.88
C LEU A 162 22.66 2.32 -6.99
N LYS A 163 22.06 1.15 -7.25
CA LYS A 163 22.80 -0.11 -7.50
C LYS A 163 23.69 -0.03 -8.74
N ASP A 164 23.25 0.68 -9.76
CA ASP A 164 23.99 0.90 -11.00
C ASP A 164 24.99 2.07 -10.89
N GLY A 165 25.21 2.58 -9.68
CA GLY A 165 26.17 3.66 -9.40
C GLY A 165 25.69 5.05 -9.81
N LEU A 166 24.38 5.23 -10.06
CA LEU A 166 23.77 6.51 -10.38
C LEU A 166 23.00 7.03 -9.16
N ASN A 167 23.44 8.15 -8.61
CA ASN A 167 22.76 8.82 -7.50
C ASN A 167 21.90 9.97 -8.04
N PRO A 168 20.58 9.88 -8.04
CA PRO A 168 19.72 10.93 -8.61
C PRO A 168 19.95 12.32 -8.02
N GLU A 169 20.25 12.42 -6.71
CA GLU A 169 20.48 13.69 -6.03
C GLU A 169 21.82 14.33 -6.38
N LYS A 170 22.79 13.56 -6.89
CA LYS A 170 24.14 14.02 -7.21
C LYS A 170 24.40 14.08 -8.70
N ASP A 171 23.91 13.09 -9.44
CA ASP A 171 24.25 12.87 -10.84
C ASP A 171 23.25 13.51 -11.81
N PHE A 172 22.01 13.78 -11.36
CA PHE A 172 21.00 14.42 -12.19
C PHE A 172 21.03 15.94 -12.00
N LYS A 173 20.67 16.68 -13.05
CA LYS A 173 20.60 18.14 -12.99
C LYS A 173 19.51 18.61 -12.02
N THR A 174 18.35 17.95 -12.06
CA THR A 174 17.21 18.25 -11.21
C THR A 174 16.34 17.00 -11.07
N VAL A 175 15.87 16.74 -9.85
CA VAL A 175 14.87 15.74 -9.55
C VAL A 175 13.55 16.44 -9.20
N ALA A 176 12.46 16.04 -9.87
CA ALA A 176 11.11 16.50 -9.60
C ALA A 176 10.20 15.32 -9.27
N TYR A 177 9.06 15.60 -8.65
CA TYR A 177 8.01 14.64 -8.40
C TYR A 177 6.75 15.06 -9.14
N SER A 178 6.20 14.19 -9.98
CA SER A 178 4.99 14.44 -10.75
C SER A 178 3.71 14.22 -9.95
N GLY A 179 3.78 13.43 -8.89
CA GLY A 179 2.68 13.09 -7.99
C GLY A 179 1.89 11.83 -8.37
N ALA A 180 1.78 11.51 -9.67
CA ALA A 180 1.05 10.35 -10.17
C ALA A 180 1.70 9.79 -11.44
N HIS A 181 1.37 8.56 -11.83
CA HIS A 181 2.03 7.90 -12.98
C HIS A 181 1.66 8.53 -14.32
N ASP A 182 0.39 8.85 -14.53
CA ASP A 182 -0.07 9.56 -15.74
C ASP A 182 0.50 10.97 -15.83
N ALA A 183 0.66 11.67 -14.70
CA ALA A 183 1.32 12.96 -14.62
C ALA A 183 2.81 12.89 -15.00
N THR A 184 3.52 11.78 -14.70
CA THR A 184 4.91 11.59 -15.13
C THR A 184 5.01 11.60 -16.66
N VAL A 185 4.12 10.89 -17.35
CA VAL A 185 4.08 10.89 -18.81
C VAL A 185 3.83 12.29 -19.36
N ALA A 186 2.87 13.01 -18.77
CA ALA A 186 2.59 14.40 -19.16
C ALA A 186 3.78 15.33 -18.93
N PHE A 187 4.56 15.16 -17.85
CA PHE A 187 5.78 15.94 -17.58
C PHE A 187 6.82 15.73 -18.67
N VAL A 188 7.07 14.48 -19.04
CA VAL A 188 8.05 14.15 -20.09
C VAL A 188 7.55 14.63 -21.46
N ALA A 189 6.30 14.38 -21.79
CA ALA A 189 5.71 14.81 -23.07
C ALA A 189 5.72 16.34 -23.24
N ALA A 190 5.55 17.10 -22.15
CA ALA A 190 5.59 18.56 -22.14
C ALA A 190 7.01 19.15 -22.02
N GLY A 191 8.06 18.32 -21.96
CA GLY A 191 9.44 18.78 -21.77
C GLY A 191 9.75 19.38 -20.40
N LYS A 192 8.89 19.16 -19.39
CA LYS A 192 9.14 19.60 -18.00
C LYS A 192 10.22 18.76 -17.32
N ALA A 193 10.45 17.55 -17.81
CA ALA A 193 11.57 16.70 -17.48
C ALA A 193 12.04 15.99 -18.77
N GLU A 194 13.36 15.78 -18.91
CA GLU A 194 13.95 15.10 -20.07
C GLU A 194 13.69 13.59 -20.01
N ALA A 195 13.53 13.03 -18.79
CA ALA A 195 13.15 11.65 -18.58
C ALA A 195 12.30 11.53 -17.31
N GLY A 196 11.67 10.38 -17.15
CA GLY A 196 10.89 10.07 -15.95
C GLY A 196 10.69 8.59 -15.78
N VAL A 197 10.02 8.19 -14.68
CA VAL A 197 9.74 6.79 -14.39
C VAL A 197 8.33 6.63 -13.84
N LEU A 198 7.64 5.59 -14.30
CA LEU A 198 6.29 5.24 -13.85
C LEU A 198 6.11 3.73 -13.81
N ASN A 199 4.98 3.26 -13.30
CA ASN A 199 4.65 1.85 -13.32
C ASN A 199 4.31 1.37 -14.75
N THR A 200 4.66 0.13 -15.05
CA THR A 200 4.41 -0.49 -16.36
C THR A 200 2.92 -0.54 -16.69
N SER A 201 2.07 -0.88 -15.72
CA SER A 201 0.63 -1.07 -15.95
C SER A 201 -0.09 0.22 -16.41
N VAL A 202 0.30 1.38 -15.85
CA VAL A 202 -0.26 2.68 -16.29
C VAL A 202 0.32 3.08 -17.65
N TRP A 203 1.62 2.84 -17.89
CA TRP A 203 2.21 3.06 -19.20
C TRP A 203 1.46 2.30 -20.30
N ASP A 204 1.27 0.99 -20.12
CA ASP A 204 0.58 0.13 -21.08
C ASP A 204 -0.86 0.60 -21.32
N LYS A 205 -1.60 0.96 -20.24
CA LYS A 205 -2.94 1.53 -20.33
C LYS A 205 -2.97 2.81 -21.18
N LEU A 206 -2.01 3.72 -20.97
CA LEU A 206 -1.94 4.96 -21.73
C LEU A 206 -1.63 4.73 -23.22
N VAL A 207 -0.77 3.75 -23.53
CA VAL A 207 -0.47 3.33 -24.90
C VAL A 207 -1.70 2.70 -25.55
N GLU A 208 -2.32 1.70 -24.92
CA GLU A 208 -3.52 1.00 -25.40
C GLU A 208 -4.68 1.98 -25.66
N SER A 209 -4.88 2.95 -24.76
CA SER A 209 -5.93 3.97 -24.90
C SER A 209 -5.55 5.15 -25.80
N LYS A 210 -4.37 5.11 -26.43
CA LYS A 210 -3.83 6.17 -27.30
C LYS A 210 -3.75 7.55 -26.60
N LYS A 211 -3.55 7.55 -25.28
CA LYS A 211 -3.38 8.78 -24.47
C LYS A 211 -1.92 9.26 -24.45
N VAL A 212 -1.00 8.50 -25.01
CA VAL A 212 0.41 8.87 -25.20
C VAL A 212 0.81 8.63 -26.65
N ASP A 213 1.52 9.61 -27.22
CA ASP A 213 2.13 9.49 -28.54
C ASP A 213 3.50 8.80 -28.41
N THR A 214 3.55 7.51 -28.70
CA THR A 214 4.77 6.70 -28.58
C THR A 214 5.85 7.04 -29.61
N SER A 215 5.53 7.86 -30.63
CA SER A 215 6.54 8.41 -31.52
C SER A 215 7.34 9.54 -30.86
N LYS A 216 6.79 10.18 -29.81
CA LYS A 216 7.41 11.29 -29.08
C LYS A 216 7.95 10.87 -27.72
N VAL A 217 7.22 10.03 -27.00
CA VAL A 217 7.65 9.52 -25.69
C VAL A 217 7.81 8.01 -25.76
N ARG A 218 8.96 7.52 -25.39
CA ARG A 218 9.28 6.09 -25.47
C ARG A 218 9.88 5.56 -24.18
N VAL A 219 9.74 4.26 -23.95
CA VAL A 219 10.50 3.53 -22.93
C VAL A 219 11.92 3.32 -23.45
N PHE A 220 12.92 3.52 -22.57
CA PHE A 220 14.32 3.24 -22.87
C PHE A 220 14.97 2.26 -21.88
N ALA A 221 14.36 2.04 -20.71
CA ALA A 221 14.81 1.04 -19.75
C ALA A 221 13.62 0.54 -18.90
N THR A 222 13.76 -0.67 -18.37
CA THR A 222 12.79 -1.31 -17.46
C THR A 222 13.55 -1.86 -16.26
N THR A 223 12.97 -1.74 -15.06
CA THR A 223 13.59 -2.31 -13.85
C THR A 223 13.53 -3.84 -13.85
N PRO A 224 14.39 -4.50 -13.06
CA PRO A 224 14.13 -5.87 -12.61
C PRO A 224 12.77 -5.96 -11.90
N PRO A 225 12.14 -7.17 -11.85
CA PRO A 225 10.86 -7.35 -11.18
C PRO A 225 10.96 -7.26 -9.66
N TYR A 226 9.85 -6.85 -9.04
CA TYR A 226 9.67 -6.76 -7.58
C TYR A 226 8.19 -6.92 -7.22
N PHE A 227 7.88 -7.14 -5.92
CA PHE A 227 6.51 -7.09 -5.42
C PHE A 227 6.04 -5.64 -5.29
N ASP A 228 4.83 -5.34 -5.80
CA ASP A 228 4.26 -3.98 -5.66
C ASP A 228 2.87 -4.03 -5.00
N TYR A 229 1.82 -3.74 -5.74
CA TYR A 229 0.49 -3.44 -5.18
C TYR A 229 -0.10 -4.57 -4.35
N ASN A 230 -0.92 -4.16 -3.36
CA ASN A 230 -1.66 -5.07 -2.49
C ASN A 230 -2.91 -4.38 -1.91
N TRP A 231 -3.87 -5.18 -1.51
CA TRP A 231 -4.97 -4.78 -0.65
C TRP A 231 -4.60 -5.09 0.79
N THR A 232 -4.60 -4.08 1.63
CA THR A 232 -4.22 -4.16 3.04
C THR A 232 -5.37 -3.73 3.93
N VAL A 233 -5.65 -4.50 4.99
CA VAL A 233 -6.61 -4.18 6.03
C VAL A 233 -5.89 -3.72 7.30
N ARG A 234 -6.58 -2.92 8.14
CA ARG A 234 -6.13 -2.70 9.52
C ARG A 234 -6.27 -3.99 10.34
N GLY A 235 -5.28 -4.29 11.17
CA GLY A 235 -5.18 -5.61 11.81
C GLY A 235 -6.11 -5.87 12.99
N ASP A 236 -6.88 -4.87 13.43
CA ASP A 236 -7.86 -4.98 14.50
C ASP A 236 -9.30 -5.18 14.02
N LEU A 237 -9.50 -5.36 12.68
CA LEU A 237 -10.78 -5.81 12.16
C LEU A 237 -11.11 -7.21 12.65
N ASP A 238 -12.44 -7.48 12.76
CA ASP A 238 -12.93 -8.83 13.01
C ASP A 238 -12.33 -9.82 11.97
N PRO A 239 -11.67 -10.89 12.41
CA PRO A 239 -11.11 -11.91 11.52
C PRO A 239 -12.12 -12.47 10.52
N ALA A 240 -13.40 -12.52 10.87
CA ALA A 240 -14.47 -12.96 9.96
C ALA A 240 -14.67 -11.97 8.81
N ILE A 241 -14.50 -10.65 9.06
CA ILE A 241 -14.56 -9.63 8.01
C ILE A 241 -13.34 -9.73 7.11
N ILE A 242 -12.13 -9.87 7.69
CA ILE A 242 -10.90 -10.05 6.93
C ILE A 242 -11.02 -11.26 6.01
N LYS A 243 -11.55 -12.38 6.53
CA LYS A 243 -11.78 -13.57 5.73
C LYS A 243 -12.80 -13.34 4.60
N LYS A 244 -13.94 -12.69 4.87
CA LYS A 244 -14.93 -12.37 3.85
C LYS A 244 -14.35 -11.49 2.73
N LEU A 245 -13.56 -10.48 3.07
CA LEU A 245 -12.90 -9.63 2.09
C LEU A 245 -11.89 -10.43 1.24
N THR A 246 -11.06 -11.24 1.88
CA THR A 246 -10.08 -12.08 1.19
C THR A 246 -10.79 -13.04 0.23
N ASP A 247 -11.81 -13.76 0.71
CA ASP A 247 -12.58 -14.70 -0.09
C ASP A 247 -13.28 -14.00 -1.28
N ALA A 248 -13.82 -12.79 -1.07
CA ALA A 248 -14.46 -12.01 -2.12
C ALA A 248 -13.47 -11.66 -3.25
N PHE A 249 -12.27 -11.20 -2.93
CA PHE A 249 -11.26 -10.95 -3.95
C PHE A 249 -10.83 -12.22 -4.69
N LEU A 250 -10.62 -13.31 -3.96
CA LEU A 250 -10.18 -14.58 -4.54
C LEU A 250 -11.28 -15.28 -5.37
N ALA A 251 -12.54 -14.93 -5.14
CA ALA A 251 -13.70 -15.44 -5.90
C ALA A 251 -13.94 -14.69 -7.22
N LEU A 252 -13.21 -13.60 -7.49
CA LEU A 252 -13.29 -12.94 -8.79
C LEU A 252 -12.76 -13.87 -9.89
N ASP A 253 -13.63 -14.17 -10.86
CA ASP A 253 -13.40 -15.15 -11.92
C ASP A 253 -13.54 -14.47 -13.29
N PRO A 254 -12.47 -14.41 -14.11
CA PRO A 254 -12.51 -13.79 -15.42
C PRO A 254 -13.47 -14.48 -16.42
N ALA A 255 -13.94 -15.70 -16.13
CA ALA A 255 -14.94 -16.38 -16.95
C ALA A 255 -16.34 -15.79 -16.78
N LYS A 256 -16.60 -15.02 -15.72
CA LYS A 256 -17.87 -14.34 -15.47
C LYS A 256 -17.79 -12.91 -15.99
N PRO A 257 -18.66 -12.46 -16.91
CA PRO A 257 -18.58 -11.14 -17.54
C PRO A 257 -18.54 -9.97 -16.53
N GLU A 258 -19.37 -10.03 -15.47
CA GLU A 258 -19.44 -9.03 -14.41
C GLU A 258 -18.13 -8.95 -13.57
N HIS A 259 -17.51 -10.09 -13.28
CA HIS A 259 -16.22 -10.15 -12.60
C HIS A 259 -15.10 -9.68 -13.52
N LYS A 260 -15.14 -10.11 -14.80
CA LYS A 260 -14.15 -9.69 -15.80
C LYS A 260 -14.11 -8.18 -15.95
N ALA A 261 -15.28 -7.52 -16.00
CA ALA A 261 -15.34 -6.05 -16.10
C ALA A 261 -14.63 -5.36 -14.93
N ILE A 262 -14.77 -5.88 -13.70
CA ILE A 262 -14.04 -5.38 -12.51
C ILE A 262 -12.55 -5.66 -12.64
N MET A 263 -12.17 -6.87 -13.03
CA MET A 263 -10.78 -7.30 -13.15
C MET A 263 -10.04 -6.53 -14.26
N ASP A 264 -10.68 -6.27 -15.40
CA ASP A 264 -10.13 -5.45 -16.48
C ASP A 264 -9.82 -4.02 -16.00
N LEU A 265 -10.72 -3.41 -15.20
CA LEU A 265 -10.50 -2.10 -14.60
C LEU A 265 -9.35 -2.11 -13.61
N GLN A 266 -9.16 -3.21 -12.88
CA GLN A 266 -8.02 -3.40 -11.97
C GLN A 266 -6.75 -3.84 -12.69
N ARG A 267 -6.82 -4.17 -14.00
CA ARG A 267 -5.75 -4.80 -14.77
C ARG A 267 -5.23 -6.06 -14.08
N ALA A 268 -6.13 -6.86 -13.59
CA ALA A 268 -5.88 -8.10 -12.87
C ALA A 268 -6.27 -9.30 -13.73
N SER A 269 -5.34 -10.18 -14.04
CA SER A 269 -5.66 -11.49 -14.61
C SER A 269 -6.25 -12.42 -13.55
N LYS A 270 -5.79 -12.26 -12.31
CA LYS A 270 -6.23 -13.01 -11.13
C LYS A 270 -5.84 -12.27 -9.85
N PHE A 271 -6.67 -12.38 -8.81
CA PHE A 271 -6.25 -12.06 -7.45
C PHE A 271 -5.68 -13.29 -6.76
N ILE A 272 -4.58 -13.12 -6.05
CA ILE A 272 -3.89 -14.16 -5.30
C ILE A 272 -3.64 -13.72 -3.85
N PRO A 273 -3.53 -14.64 -2.90
CA PRO A 273 -3.13 -14.29 -1.53
C PRO A 273 -1.75 -13.63 -1.51
N THR A 274 -1.55 -12.70 -0.57
CA THR A 274 -0.24 -12.11 -0.31
C THR A 274 0.08 -12.14 1.19
N LYS A 275 1.31 -11.84 1.54
CA LYS A 275 1.78 -11.83 2.93
C LYS A 275 2.86 -10.77 3.14
N SER A 276 3.03 -10.34 4.39
CA SER A 276 3.97 -9.28 4.77
C SER A 276 5.40 -9.53 4.26
N SER A 277 5.89 -10.77 4.32
CA SER A 277 7.25 -11.10 3.91
C SER A 277 7.54 -10.93 2.41
N ASN A 278 6.51 -10.82 1.57
CA ASN A 278 6.69 -10.51 0.14
C ASN A 278 7.29 -9.10 -0.07
N TYR A 279 7.16 -8.21 0.92
CA TYR A 279 7.58 -6.80 0.87
C TYR A 279 8.88 -6.52 1.65
N ASP A 280 9.55 -7.56 2.17
CA ASP A 280 10.83 -7.41 2.89
C ASP A 280 11.93 -6.85 1.97
N GLY A 281 11.91 -7.22 0.69
CA GLY A 281 12.79 -6.64 -0.33
C GLY A 281 12.54 -5.15 -0.54
N THR A 282 11.28 -4.72 -0.53
CA THR A 282 10.88 -3.30 -0.63
C THR A 282 11.33 -2.52 0.61
N GLU A 283 11.21 -3.10 1.80
CA GLU A 283 11.71 -2.50 3.06
C GLU A 283 13.24 -2.34 3.02
N THR A 284 13.95 -3.37 2.56
CA THR A 284 15.41 -3.35 2.39
C THR A 284 15.83 -2.28 1.38
N ALA A 285 15.15 -2.20 0.24
CA ALA A 285 15.40 -1.17 -0.77
C ALA A 285 15.18 0.24 -0.21
N ALA A 286 14.14 0.45 0.58
CA ALA A 286 13.83 1.75 1.18
C ALA A 286 14.90 2.20 2.19
N LYS A 287 15.41 1.28 3.01
CA LYS A 287 16.54 1.55 3.92
C LYS A 287 17.81 1.86 3.14
N SER A 288 18.12 1.08 2.11
CA SER A 288 19.31 1.28 1.26
C SER A 288 19.26 2.59 0.48
N ALA A 289 18.07 3.03 0.07
CA ALA A 289 17.86 4.30 -0.61
C ALA A 289 17.77 5.51 0.34
N GLY A 290 17.87 5.31 1.66
CA GLY A 290 17.76 6.37 2.67
C GLY A 290 16.35 6.95 2.84
N LEU A 291 15.32 6.24 2.37
CA LEU A 291 13.91 6.65 2.47
C LEU A 291 13.20 6.09 3.72
N LEU A 292 13.83 5.15 4.40
CA LEU A 292 13.49 4.68 5.75
C LEU A 292 14.75 4.70 6.63
N LYS A 293 14.53 4.96 7.93
CA LYS A 293 15.58 4.88 8.97
C LYS A 293 15.71 3.47 9.52
#